data_2549559a9c79c1e83e80100b5aebbbbe
#
_entry.id   2549559a9c79c1e83e80100b5aebbbbe
#
_cell.length_a   1.000
_cell.length_b   1.000
_cell.length_c   1.000
_cell.angle_alpha   90.00
_cell.angle_beta   90.00
_cell.angle_gamma   90.00
#
_symmetry.space_group_name_H-M   'P 1'
#
loop_
_entity.id
_entity.type
_entity.pdbx_description
1 polymer ?
#
loop_
_entity_poly.entity_id
_entity_poly.type
_entity_poly.pdbx_seq_one_letter_code
_entity_poly.pdbx_strand_id
1 'polypeptide(L)'
;MTNIPIEIMSDNIKYYYLDADKKPVGPLTKSDFEKLHLKKGTKIWYTGLKQWIDYVPTEKSVKKPSNRKLWLLLVGVFAIIGLVWLCCNASSNSTMKRQIIEGAYDCEEFQMYLDKFYRDIEFFGINKRKPRTIIMKLAPMQYFENTKDYHGLSYGYKDDGIIEIYINEDSWRKFSRPQKYLIMYHELAHDILNVDDLSEDPKNYGKLMCPMFSNLDKITMDDFINMSHDLFENY
;
A
#
# COMPACT_ATOMS: atom_id res chain seq x y z
N MET A 1 -14.44 14.41 -7.28
CA MET A 1 -13.55 15.37 -6.60
C MET A 1 -12.90 14.60 -5.46
N THR A 2 -11.73 14.05 -5.69
CA THR A 2 -11.02 13.17 -4.76
C THR A 2 -10.23 14.03 -3.78
N ASN A 3 -10.65 14.06 -2.52
CA ASN A 3 -9.84 14.55 -1.41
C ASN A 3 -8.76 13.51 -1.14
N ILE A 4 -7.51 13.83 -1.45
CA ILE A 4 -6.37 12.99 -1.11
C ILE A 4 -5.95 13.33 0.33
N PRO A 5 -5.94 12.35 1.25
CA PRO A 5 -5.39 12.56 2.59
C PRO A 5 -3.87 12.79 2.54
N ILE A 6 -3.40 13.79 3.30
CA ILE A 6 -1.99 14.23 3.37
C ILE A 6 -1.09 13.21 4.10
N GLU A 7 -1.48 11.96 4.22
CA GLU A 7 -0.77 10.96 5.07
C GLU A 7 0.28 10.11 4.35
N ILE A 8 0.43 10.23 3.02
CA ILE A 8 1.47 9.49 2.28
C ILE A 8 2.62 10.44 1.97
N MET A 9 3.45 10.71 2.98
CA MET A 9 4.60 11.59 2.79
C MET A 9 5.87 10.94 3.36
N SER A 10 6.56 10.13 2.55
CA SER A 10 7.94 9.74 2.84
C SER A 10 8.89 10.91 2.56
N ASP A 11 10.00 10.99 3.28
CA ASP A 11 11.00 12.07 3.15
C ASP A 11 11.70 12.11 1.78
N ASN A 12 11.49 11.11 0.94
CA ASN A 12 12.09 11.00 -0.40
C ASN A 12 11.25 11.63 -1.53
N ILE A 13 10.01 12.07 -1.26
CA ILE A 13 9.15 12.66 -2.28
C ILE A 13 9.57 14.09 -2.58
N LYS A 14 9.75 14.43 -3.85
CA LYS A 14 10.06 15.77 -4.33
C LYS A 14 8.80 16.48 -4.77
N TYR A 15 8.59 17.71 -4.28
CA TYR A 15 7.43 18.54 -4.54
C TYR A 15 7.75 19.67 -5.50
N TYR A 16 6.78 20.00 -6.33
CA TYR A 16 6.83 21.14 -7.27
C TYR A 16 5.51 21.86 -7.24
N TYR A 17 5.53 23.18 -7.51
CA TYR A 17 4.32 23.96 -7.72
C TYR A 17 4.50 24.88 -8.92
N LEU A 18 3.40 25.36 -9.51
CA LEU A 18 3.46 26.39 -10.53
C LEU A 18 3.36 27.77 -9.88
N ASP A 19 4.31 28.65 -10.20
CA ASP A 19 4.28 30.04 -9.79
C ASP A 19 3.20 30.88 -10.54
N ALA A 20 3.18 32.19 -10.32
CA ALA A 20 2.24 33.09 -10.96
C ALA A 20 2.38 33.10 -12.49
N ASP A 21 3.57 32.85 -12.99
CA ASP A 21 3.90 32.80 -14.43
C ASP A 21 3.71 31.39 -15.02
N LYS A 22 3.10 30.47 -14.25
CA LYS A 22 2.91 29.06 -14.61
C LYS A 22 4.21 28.30 -14.86
N LYS A 23 5.31 28.73 -14.26
CA LYS A 23 6.60 28.02 -14.32
C LYS A 23 6.71 27.05 -13.15
N PRO A 24 7.25 25.85 -13.35
CA PRO A 24 7.45 24.88 -12.27
C PRO A 24 8.60 25.32 -11.36
N VAL A 25 8.33 25.38 -10.06
CA VAL A 25 9.30 25.67 -8.99
C VAL A 25 9.48 24.40 -8.15
N GLY A 26 10.72 23.95 -7.98
CA GLY A 26 11.14 22.74 -7.27
C GLY A 26 12.45 22.18 -7.84
N PRO A 27 12.96 21.06 -7.35
CA PRO A 27 12.38 20.15 -6.36
C PRO A 27 12.47 20.71 -4.94
N LEU A 28 11.39 20.57 -4.17
CA LEU A 28 11.27 20.97 -2.77
C LEU A 28 11.18 19.73 -1.87
N THR A 29 11.72 19.84 -0.65
CA THR A 29 11.43 18.87 0.39
C THR A 29 10.02 19.09 0.93
N LYS A 30 9.46 18.08 1.62
CA LYS A 30 8.16 18.20 2.32
C LYS A 30 8.12 19.43 3.23
N SER A 31 9.15 19.60 4.07
CA SER A 31 9.26 20.70 5.04
C SER A 31 9.27 22.07 4.34
N ASP A 32 9.96 22.20 3.21
CA ASP A 32 10.02 23.47 2.48
C ASP A 32 8.71 23.74 1.76
N PHE A 33 8.06 22.70 1.21
CA PHE A 33 6.76 22.82 0.56
C PHE A 33 5.67 23.27 1.55
N GLU A 34 5.63 22.73 2.77
CA GLU A 34 4.68 23.10 3.82
C GLU A 34 4.83 24.57 4.29
N LYS A 35 6.04 25.12 4.22
CA LYS A 35 6.31 26.53 4.58
C LYS A 35 5.78 27.54 3.55
N LEU A 36 5.49 27.11 2.33
CA LEU A 36 5.14 28.02 1.23
C LEU A 36 3.76 28.67 1.36
N HIS A 37 2.88 28.19 2.25
CA HIS A 37 1.52 28.71 2.42
C HIS A 37 0.77 28.93 1.09
N LEU A 38 0.81 27.93 0.21
CA LEU A 38 0.23 28.00 -1.11
C LEU A 38 -1.28 28.31 -1.07
N LYS A 39 -1.77 29.09 -2.03
CA LYS A 39 -3.20 29.40 -2.16
C LYS A 39 -3.96 28.18 -2.69
N LYS A 40 -5.23 28.04 -2.27
CA LYS A 40 -6.14 27.04 -2.85
C LYS A 40 -6.20 27.19 -4.38
N GLY A 41 -6.06 26.05 -5.08
CA GLY A 41 -6.06 26.04 -6.54
C GLY A 41 -4.69 26.24 -7.20
N THR A 42 -3.61 26.45 -6.43
CA THR A 42 -2.25 26.41 -6.99
C THR A 42 -1.99 25.01 -7.54
N LYS A 43 -1.50 24.92 -8.76
CA LYS A 43 -1.13 23.62 -9.34
C LYS A 43 0.12 23.07 -8.65
N ILE A 44 0.03 21.87 -8.15
CA ILE A 44 1.12 21.15 -7.50
C ILE A 44 1.36 19.80 -8.16
N TRP A 45 2.58 19.33 -8.10
CA TRP A 45 2.99 18.01 -8.53
C TRP A 45 4.01 17.44 -7.52
N TYR A 46 3.98 16.14 -7.30
CA TYR A 46 5.01 15.44 -6.54
C TYR A 46 5.39 14.12 -7.22
N THR A 47 6.55 13.60 -6.90
CA THR A 47 7.06 12.35 -7.49
C THR A 47 6.01 11.23 -7.33
N GLY A 48 5.60 10.65 -8.47
CA GLY A 48 4.55 9.62 -8.54
C GLY A 48 3.20 10.10 -9.10
N LEU A 49 2.97 11.43 -9.22
CA LEU A 49 1.75 11.92 -9.89
C LEU A 49 1.91 11.93 -11.41
N LYS A 50 0.89 11.44 -12.11
CA LYS A 50 0.84 11.49 -13.59
C LYS A 50 0.49 12.88 -14.16
N GLN A 51 -0.12 13.74 -13.34
CA GLN A 51 -0.55 15.09 -13.77
C GLN A 51 -0.55 16.09 -12.61
N TRP A 52 -0.55 17.38 -12.95
CA TRP A 52 -0.67 18.46 -11.99
C TRP A 52 -2.05 18.49 -11.35
N ILE A 53 -2.15 18.57 -10.03
CA ILE A 53 -3.40 18.65 -9.27
C ILE A 53 -3.55 20.02 -8.59
N ASP A 54 -4.76 20.38 -8.18
CA ASP A 54 -5.03 21.60 -7.45
C ASP A 54 -4.73 21.43 -5.95
N TYR A 55 -3.93 22.35 -5.39
CA TYR A 55 -3.66 22.36 -3.96
C TYR A 55 -4.91 22.76 -3.16
N VAL A 56 -5.25 21.97 -2.15
CA VAL A 56 -6.31 22.24 -1.19
C VAL A 56 -5.68 22.34 0.20
N PRO A 57 -5.64 23.56 0.82
CA PRO A 57 -5.10 23.73 2.16
C PRO A 57 -5.89 22.93 3.19
N THR A 58 -5.21 22.26 4.08
CA THR A 58 -5.85 21.64 5.26
C THR A 58 -6.10 22.74 6.29
N GLU A 59 -7.34 22.98 6.68
CA GLU A 59 -7.67 23.98 7.71
C GLU A 59 -7.07 23.55 9.06
N LYS A 60 -6.08 24.31 9.53
CA LYS A 60 -5.60 24.21 10.92
C LYS A 60 -6.68 24.81 11.81
N SER A 61 -7.26 24.02 12.72
CA SER A 61 -8.26 24.48 13.67
C SER A 61 -7.71 25.63 14.52
N VAL A 62 -8.30 26.83 14.38
CA VAL A 62 -7.99 27.99 15.20
C VAL A 62 -8.64 27.85 16.57
N LYS A 63 -7.83 27.81 17.64
CA LYS A 63 -8.32 27.78 19.02
C LYS A 63 -8.96 29.12 19.39
N LYS A 64 -10.25 29.14 19.75
CA LYS A 64 -10.98 30.29 20.33
C LYS A 64 -10.74 30.37 21.85
N PRO A 65 -10.67 31.58 22.45
CA PRO A 65 -10.39 31.72 23.89
C PRO A 65 -11.57 31.34 24.77
N SER A 66 -11.24 30.83 25.94
CA SER A 66 -12.06 30.15 26.94
C SER A 66 -12.88 31.13 27.82
N ASN A 67 -14.17 30.86 27.96
CA ASN A 67 -15.02 31.39 29.04
C ASN A 67 -15.23 30.29 30.10
N ARG A 68 -14.55 30.43 31.23
CA ARG A 68 -14.33 29.39 32.26
C ARG A 68 -15.55 28.98 33.09
N LYS A 69 -16.68 29.71 33.08
CA LYS A 69 -17.85 29.44 33.89
C LYS A 69 -19.01 28.68 33.20
N LEU A 70 -19.05 28.71 31.87
CA LEU A 70 -20.01 27.91 31.10
C LEU A 70 -19.55 26.47 30.85
N TRP A 71 -18.29 26.21 31.16
CA TRP A 71 -17.62 24.94 30.83
C TRP A 71 -17.98 23.79 31.79
N LEU A 72 -18.27 24.09 33.06
CA LEU A 72 -18.55 23.05 34.06
C LEU A 72 -19.95 22.38 33.94
N LEU A 73 -20.93 23.06 33.35
CA LEU A 73 -22.25 22.44 33.07
C LEU A 73 -22.24 21.64 31.77
N LEU A 74 -21.43 22.00 30.79
CA LEU A 74 -21.27 21.25 29.54
C LEU A 74 -20.44 19.99 29.72
N VAL A 75 -19.45 19.97 30.63
CA VAL A 75 -18.57 18.81 30.89
C VAL A 75 -19.36 17.59 31.40
N GLY A 76 -20.41 17.80 32.20
CA GLY A 76 -21.28 16.71 32.69
C GLY A 76 -22.09 16.04 31.56
N VAL A 77 -22.62 16.83 30.63
CA VAL A 77 -23.42 16.32 29.52
C VAL A 77 -22.51 15.67 28.45
N PHE A 78 -21.35 16.27 28.18
CA PHE A 78 -20.37 15.69 27.25
C PHE A 78 -19.66 14.45 27.80
N ALA A 79 -19.49 14.32 29.12
CA ALA A 79 -18.97 13.08 29.72
C ALA A 79 -19.94 11.91 29.55
N ILE A 80 -21.27 12.15 29.68
CA ILE A 80 -22.27 11.10 29.45
C ILE A 80 -22.38 10.77 27.95
N ILE A 81 -22.38 11.77 27.08
CA ILE A 81 -22.38 11.58 25.63
C ILE A 81 -21.07 10.91 25.19
N GLY A 82 -19.94 11.29 25.75
CA GLY A 82 -18.63 10.68 25.49
C GLY A 82 -18.55 9.24 25.98
N LEU A 83 -19.13 8.90 27.14
CA LEU A 83 -19.23 7.51 27.62
C LEU A 83 -20.16 6.65 26.77
N VAL A 84 -21.30 7.18 26.35
CA VAL A 84 -22.19 6.50 25.41
C VAL A 84 -21.54 6.35 24.04
N TRP A 85 -20.82 7.38 23.57
CA TRP A 85 -20.06 7.32 22.33
C TRP A 85 -18.87 6.36 22.43
N LEU A 86 -18.16 6.30 23.57
CA LEU A 86 -17.10 5.33 23.83
C LEU A 86 -17.68 3.89 23.92
N CYS A 87 -18.82 3.70 24.57
CA CYS A 87 -19.47 2.39 24.62
C CYS A 87 -20.04 1.96 23.26
N CYS A 88 -20.55 2.90 22.45
CA CYS A 88 -21.01 2.61 21.10
C CYS A 88 -19.84 2.41 20.11
N ASN A 89 -18.70 3.10 20.31
CA ASN A 89 -17.51 2.96 19.47
C ASN A 89 -16.51 1.91 19.97
N ALA A 90 -16.53 1.51 21.23
CA ALA A 90 -15.76 0.34 21.70
C ALA A 90 -16.32 -0.98 21.12
N SER A 91 -17.52 -0.96 20.54
CA SER A 91 -18.07 -2.08 19.76
C SER A 91 -17.91 -1.91 18.25
N SER A 92 -17.48 -0.76 17.78
CA SER A 92 -16.98 -0.62 16.42
C SER A 92 -15.49 -0.96 16.44
N ASN A 93 -15.18 -2.27 16.50
CA ASN A 93 -14.04 -2.74 15.76
C ASN A 93 -14.11 -2.00 14.43
N SER A 94 -13.13 -1.17 14.13
CA SER A 94 -12.90 -0.69 12.79
C SER A 94 -12.54 -1.89 11.94
N THR A 95 -13.52 -2.73 11.66
CA THR A 95 -13.48 -3.56 10.49
C THR A 95 -13.51 -2.54 9.39
N MET A 96 -12.32 -2.15 8.91
CA MET A 96 -12.17 -1.46 7.65
C MET A 96 -13.14 -2.18 6.73
N LYS A 97 -14.20 -1.50 6.25
CA LYS A 97 -15.10 -2.10 5.28
C LYS A 97 -14.25 -2.37 4.07
N ARG A 98 -13.71 -3.60 4.00
CA ARG A 98 -12.93 -4.04 2.86
C ARG A 98 -13.78 -3.82 1.65
N GLN A 99 -13.26 -3.07 0.73
CA GLN A 99 -13.90 -2.87 -0.55
C GLN A 99 -13.99 -4.25 -1.20
N ILE A 100 -15.22 -4.77 -1.36
CA ILE A 100 -15.41 -6.00 -2.11
C ILE A 100 -15.00 -5.68 -3.53
N ILE A 101 -13.89 -6.26 -3.98
CA ILE A 101 -13.42 -6.09 -5.34
C ILE A 101 -14.38 -6.83 -6.25
N GLU A 102 -15.07 -6.08 -7.10
CA GLU A 102 -16.01 -6.64 -8.05
C GLU A 102 -15.29 -7.63 -9.00
N GLY A 103 -15.88 -8.82 -9.16
CA GLY A 103 -15.31 -9.88 -9.99
C GLY A 103 -14.14 -10.65 -9.36
N ALA A 104 -13.71 -10.33 -8.13
CA ALA A 104 -12.68 -11.12 -7.46
C ALA A 104 -13.26 -12.42 -6.89
N TYR A 105 -12.56 -13.54 -7.09
CA TYR A 105 -12.98 -14.86 -6.64
C TYR A 105 -11.83 -15.71 -6.10
N ASP A 106 -12.15 -16.68 -5.25
CA ASP A 106 -11.17 -17.53 -4.59
C ASP A 106 -10.53 -18.50 -5.61
N CYS A 107 -9.24 -18.79 -5.41
CA CYS A 107 -8.49 -19.75 -6.19
C CYS A 107 -7.85 -20.78 -5.25
N GLU A 108 -8.29 -22.02 -5.34
CA GLU A 108 -7.81 -23.12 -4.46
C GLU A 108 -6.30 -23.38 -4.59
N GLU A 109 -5.73 -23.13 -5.77
CA GLU A 109 -4.28 -23.29 -6.00
C GLU A 109 -3.45 -22.39 -5.07
N PHE A 110 -3.96 -21.24 -4.64
CA PHE A 110 -3.18 -20.26 -3.87
C PHE A 110 -2.73 -20.79 -2.51
N GLN A 111 -3.53 -21.66 -1.89
CA GLN A 111 -3.17 -22.26 -0.62
C GLN A 111 -1.86 -23.05 -0.71
N MET A 112 -1.61 -23.73 -1.81
CA MET A 112 -0.38 -24.50 -2.04
C MET A 112 0.86 -23.60 -2.05
N TYR A 113 0.77 -22.41 -2.69
CA TYR A 113 1.88 -21.44 -2.74
C TYR A 113 2.13 -20.85 -1.36
N LEU A 114 1.07 -20.47 -0.64
CA LEU A 114 1.18 -19.94 0.71
C LEU A 114 1.84 -20.93 1.66
N ASP A 115 1.39 -22.19 1.65
CA ASP A 115 1.95 -23.23 2.53
C ASP A 115 3.41 -23.56 2.17
N LYS A 116 3.75 -23.52 0.88
CA LYS A 116 5.14 -23.69 0.44
C LYS A 116 5.99 -22.49 0.88
N PHE A 117 5.52 -21.26 0.71
CA PHE A 117 6.25 -20.06 1.12
C PHE A 117 6.60 -20.10 2.61
N TYR A 118 5.65 -20.46 3.49
CA TYR A 118 5.92 -20.59 4.93
C TYR A 118 6.95 -21.66 5.23
N ARG A 119 6.90 -22.82 4.57
CA ARG A 119 7.92 -23.87 4.75
C ARG A 119 9.29 -23.40 4.28
N ASP A 120 9.36 -22.69 3.17
CA ASP A 120 10.63 -22.21 2.63
C ASP A 120 11.26 -21.16 3.55
N ILE A 121 10.51 -20.15 4.01
CA ILE A 121 11.06 -19.15 4.93
C ILE A 121 11.48 -19.77 6.27
N GLU A 122 10.72 -20.75 6.77
CA GLU A 122 11.10 -21.53 7.97
C GLU A 122 12.42 -22.29 7.77
N PHE A 123 12.63 -22.88 6.60
CA PHE A 123 13.89 -23.55 6.25
C PHE A 123 15.09 -22.61 6.33
N PHE A 124 14.92 -21.34 5.97
CA PHE A 124 15.94 -20.29 6.10
C PHE A 124 15.99 -19.65 7.49
N GLY A 125 15.26 -20.16 8.46
CA GLY A 125 15.24 -19.65 9.84
C GLY A 125 14.39 -18.39 10.04
N ILE A 126 13.64 -17.97 9.04
CA ILE A 126 12.73 -16.81 9.11
C ILE A 126 11.43 -17.26 9.78
N ASN A 127 11.17 -16.74 10.99
CA ASN A 127 10.03 -17.17 11.80
C ASN A 127 8.90 -16.13 11.70
N LYS A 128 7.91 -16.38 10.87
CA LYS A 128 6.73 -15.53 10.70
C LYS A 128 5.46 -16.27 11.09
N ARG A 129 4.61 -15.60 11.86
CA ARG A 129 3.33 -16.17 12.27
C ARG A 129 2.30 -16.03 11.14
N LYS A 130 1.61 -17.13 10.83
CA LYS A 130 0.49 -17.11 9.89
C LYS A 130 -0.68 -16.30 10.49
N PRO A 131 -1.18 -15.25 9.82
CA PRO A 131 -2.28 -14.45 10.34
C PRO A 131 -3.60 -15.24 10.31
N ARG A 132 -4.59 -14.74 11.05
CA ARG A 132 -5.92 -15.37 11.08
C ARG A 132 -6.74 -15.09 9.83
N THR A 133 -6.49 -13.95 9.21
CA THR A 133 -7.23 -13.52 8.02
C THR A 133 -6.33 -13.64 6.81
N ILE A 134 -6.76 -14.42 5.84
CA ILE A 134 -6.05 -14.65 4.58
C ILE A 134 -7.05 -14.44 3.45
N ILE A 135 -6.73 -13.51 2.57
CA ILE A 135 -7.50 -13.17 1.37
C ILE A 135 -6.53 -13.25 0.21
N MET A 136 -6.66 -14.28 -0.60
CA MET A 136 -5.89 -14.42 -1.83
C MET A 136 -6.87 -14.76 -2.95
N LYS A 137 -7.00 -13.87 -3.92
CA LYS A 137 -8.05 -13.97 -4.94
C LYS A 137 -7.50 -13.72 -6.33
N LEU A 138 -8.13 -14.34 -7.32
CA LEU A 138 -8.05 -13.88 -8.70
C LEU A 138 -8.96 -12.67 -8.86
N ALA A 139 -8.48 -11.64 -9.55
CA ALA A 139 -9.25 -10.42 -9.77
C ALA A 139 -8.92 -9.78 -11.12
N PRO A 140 -9.90 -9.15 -11.78
CA PRO A 140 -9.65 -8.28 -12.91
C PRO A 140 -8.97 -6.98 -12.45
N MET A 141 -7.71 -6.76 -12.85
CA MET A 141 -6.91 -5.61 -12.37
C MET A 141 -7.46 -4.25 -12.78
N GLN A 142 -8.35 -4.16 -13.76
CA GLN A 142 -8.99 -2.90 -14.14
C GLN A 142 -9.85 -2.25 -13.04
N TYR A 143 -10.23 -3.01 -12.03
CA TYR A 143 -11.01 -2.51 -10.88
C TYR A 143 -10.13 -1.86 -9.79
N PHE A 144 -8.82 -1.96 -9.92
CA PHE A 144 -7.88 -1.29 -9.04
C PHE A 144 -7.31 -0.04 -9.72
N GLU A 145 -7.21 1.03 -8.99
CA GLU A 145 -6.70 2.29 -9.53
C GLU A 145 -5.22 2.15 -9.95
N ASN A 146 -4.93 2.48 -11.20
CA ASN A 146 -3.57 2.47 -11.79
C ASN A 146 -2.85 1.12 -11.86
N THR A 147 -3.53 -0.02 -11.76
CA THR A 147 -2.93 -1.35 -11.73
C THR A 147 -3.23 -2.20 -12.95
N LYS A 148 -3.76 -1.60 -14.01
CA LYS A 148 -4.19 -2.29 -15.23
C LYS A 148 -3.17 -3.28 -15.79
N ASP A 149 -1.90 -2.92 -15.71
CA ASP A 149 -0.79 -3.69 -16.28
C ASP A 149 -0.06 -4.56 -15.22
N TYR A 150 -0.59 -4.62 -13.99
CA TYR A 150 0.00 -5.40 -12.91
C TYR A 150 -0.41 -6.87 -13.02
N HIS A 151 0.49 -7.75 -12.61
CA HIS A 151 0.26 -9.19 -12.52
C HIS A 151 -0.26 -9.62 -11.15
N GLY A 152 0.09 -8.89 -10.11
CA GLY A 152 -0.33 -9.10 -8.74
C GLY A 152 -0.37 -7.79 -7.95
N LEU A 153 -0.93 -7.85 -6.76
CA LEU A 153 -1.03 -6.71 -5.85
C LEU A 153 -1.23 -7.20 -4.41
N SER A 154 -0.35 -6.78 -3.50
CA SER A 154 -0.47 -7.02 -2.07
C SER A 154 -0.97 -5.76 -1.35
N TYR A 155 -2.01 -5.91 -0.52
CA TYR A 155 -2.52 -4.88 0.38
C TYR A 155 -2.15 -5.12 1.84
N GLY A 156 -1.61 -6.30 2.19
CA GLY A 156 -1.23 -6.67 3.55
C GLY A 156 0.11 -6.10 4.02
N TYR A 157 0.82 -5.39 3.17
CA TYR A 157 2.12 -4.80 3.49
C TYR A 157 2.09 -3.98 4.78
N LYS A 158 2.95 -4.33 5.74
CA LYS A 158 3.03 -3.79 7.11
C LYS A 158 1.79 -4.03 8.00
N ASP A 159 0.92 -4.97 7.64
CA ASP A 159 -0.18 -5.44 8.47
C ASP A 159 -0.03 -6.94 8.77
N ASP A 160 0.72 -7.30 9.78
CA ASP A 160 0.98 -8.71 10.17
C ASP A 160 -0.30 -9.47 10.62
N GLY A 161 -1.43 -8.80 10.70
CA GLY A 161 -2.73 -9.41 11.06
C GLY A 161 -3.48 -10.02 9.89
N ILE A 162 -3.08 -9.71 8.66
CA ILE A 162 -3.82 -10.04 7.45
C ILE A 162 -2.85 -10.37 6.33
N ILE A 163 -3.18 -11.36 5.50
CA ILE A 163 -2.65 -11.52 4.15
C ILE A 163 -3.74 -11.12 3.19
N GLU A 164 -3.49 -10.12 2.33
CA GLU A 164 -4.45 -9.66 1.33
C GLU A 164 -3.79 -9.45 -0.03
N ILE A 165 -3.95 -10.44 -0.91
CA ILE A 165 -3.29 -10.52 -2.22
C ILE A 165 -4.33 -10.72 -3.33
N TYR A 166 -4.20 -9.97 -4.40
CA TYR A 166 -4.99 -10.11 -5.62
C TYR A 166 -4.06 -10.40 -6.81
N ILE A 167 -4.36 -11.43 -7.56
CA ILE A 167 -3.61 -11.83 -8.74
C ILE A 167 -4.45 -11.60 -9.98
N ASN A 168 -3.85 -11.02 -11.01
CA ASN A 168 -4.46 -10.79 -12.30
C ASN A 168 -4.90 -12.11 -12.95
N GLU A 169 -6.21 -12.27 -13.13
CA GLU A 169 -6.80 -13.48 -13.70
C GLU A 169 -6.26 -13.82 -15.09
N ASP A 170 -6.15 -12.81 -15.96
CA ASP A 170 -5.67 -13.00 -17.33
C ASP A 170 -4.20 -13.41 -17.38
N SER A 171 -3.39 -12.88 -16.47
CA SER A 171 -1.99 -13.28 -16.31
C SER A 171 -1.89 -14.69 -15.75
N TRP A 172 -2.65 -15.01 -14.70
CA TRP A 172 -2.64 -16.31 -14.07
C TRP A 172 -2.97 -17.46 -15.02
N ARG A 173 -3.96 -17.26 -15.89
CA ARG A 173 -4.36 -18.26 -16.90
C ARG A 173 -3.27 -18.53 -17.94
N LYS A 174 -2.43 -17.54 -18.24
CA LYS A 174 -1.38 -17.63 -19.25
C LYS A 174 -0.04 -18.08 -18.69
N PHE A 175 0.16 -17.86 -17.40
CA PHE A 175 1.43 -18.11 -16.76
C PHE A 175 1.79 -19.59 -16.69
N SER A 176 3.04 -19.89 -17.04
CA SER A 176 3.68 -21.16 -16.77
C SER A 176 3.85 -21.36 -15.25
N ARG A 177 4.15 -22.59 -14.87
CA ARG A 177 4.36 -22.93 -13.44
C ARG A 177 5.44 -22.06 -12.77
N PRO A 178 6.63 -21.83 -13.35
CA PRO A 178 7.63 -20.93 -12.76
C PRO A 178 7.12 -19.50 -12.57
N GLN A 179 6.40 -18.97 -13.56
CA GLN A 179 5.84 -17.62 -13.50
C GLN A 179 4.80 -17.48 -12.37
N LYS A 180 3.97 -18.50 -12.17
CA LYS A 180 3.00 -18.55 -11.06
C LYS A 180 3.71 -18.54 -9.69
N TYR A 181 4.78 -19.32 -9.55
CA TYR A 181 5.61 -19.28 -8.33
C TYR A 181 6.23 -17.91 -8.12
N LEU A 182 6.79 -17.32 -9.16
CA LEU A 182 7.46 -16.02 -9.09
C LEU A 182 6.50 -14.95 -8.58
N ILE A 183 5.34 -14.78 -9.23
CA ILE A 183 4.40 -13.72 -8.84
C ILE A 183 3.82 -13.96 -7.45
N MET A 184 3.47 -15.20 -7.11
CA MET A 184 2.95 -15.50 -5.77
C MET A 184 3.98 -15.23 -4.68
N TYR A 185 5.25 -15.57 -4.89
CA TYR A 185 6.30 -15.32 -3.91
C TYR A 185 6.66 -13.86 -3.80
N HIS A 186 6.59 -13.09 -4.89
CA HIS A 186 6.75 -11.64 -4.90
C HIS A 186 5.69 -10.97 -4.00
N GLU A 187 4.40 -11.26 -4.22
CA GLU A 187 3.31 -10.70 -3.43
C GLU A 187 3.33 -11.18 -1.97
N LEU A 188 3.64 -12.46 -1.74
CA LEU A 188 3.78 -12.99 -0.38
C LEU A 188 4.97 -12.39 0.37
N ALA A 189 6.06 -12.03 -0.32
CA ALA A 189 7.20 -11.35 0.30
C ALA A 189 6.84 -9.92 0.72
N HIS A 190 6.06 -9.19 -0.07
CA HIS A 190 5.52 -7.90 0.35
C HIS A 190 4.71 -8.03 1.64
N ASP A 191 3.79 -8.96 1.66
CA ASP A 191 2.80 -9.11 2.73
C ASP A 191 3.41 -9.72 4.01
N ILE A 192 4.11 -10.85 3.88
CA ILE A 192 4.60 -11.63 5.02
C ILE A 192 5.95 -11.13 5.53
N LEU A 193 6.85 -10.77 4.62
CA LEU A 193 8.19 -10.35 4.97
C LEU A 193 8.32 -8.82 5.09
N ASN A 194 7.33 -8.08 4.64
CA ASN A 194 7.33 -6.61 4.58
C ASN A 194 8.52 -6.06 3.76
N VAL A 195 8.84 -6.70 2.66
CA VAL A 195 9.91 -6.30 1.74
C VAL A 195 9.35 -5.38 0.66
N ASP A 196 10.00 -4.25 0.42
CA ASP A 196 9.63 -3.32 -0.65
C ASP A 196 10.12 -3.82 -2.02
N ASP A 197 9.52 -3.32 -3.08
CA ASP A 197 10.06 -3.45 -4.43
C ASP A 197 11.48 -2.88 -4.54
N LEU A 198 12.33 -3.59 -5.26
CA LEU A 198 13.62 -3.07 -5.63
C LEU A 198 13.47 -1.99 -6.72
N SER A 199 14.43 -1.07 -6.78
CA SER A 199 14.45 -0.09 -7.87
C SER A 199 14.62 -0.76 -9.24
N GLU A 200 14.09 -0.14 -10.28
CA GLU A 200 14.23 -0.56 -11.68
C GLU A 200 15.67 -0.34 -12.22
N ASP A 201 16.67 -0.69 -11.42
CA ASP A 201 18.08 -0.67 -11.80
C ASP A 201 18.44 -2.01 -12.46
N PRO A 202 19.16 -2.05 -13.58
CA PRO A 202 19.58 -3.30 -14.23
C PRO A 202 20.28 -4.31 -13.30
N LYS A 203 20.95 -3.86 -12.24
CA LYS A 203 21.57 -4.73 -11.23
C LYS A 203 20.55 -5.56 -10.43
N ASN A 204 19.29 -5.14 -10.39
CA ASN A 204 18.21 -5.82 -9.69
C ASN A 204 17.43 -6.78 -10.60
N TYR A 205 17.70 -6.77 -11.91
CA TYR A 205 17.02 -7.71 -12.81
C TYR A 205 17.39 -9.15 -12.45
N GLY A 206 16.38 -10.00 -12.40
CA GLY A 206 16.55 -11.39 -11.95
C GLY A 206 16.49 -11.60 -10.45
N LYS A 207 16.15 -10.57 -9.66
CA LYS A 207 15.80 -10.70 -8.23
C LYS A 207 14.29 -10.82 -8.04
N LEU A 208 13.88 -11.57 -7.02
CA LEU A 208 12.46 -11.84 -6.75
C LEU A 208 11.64 -10.55 -6.54
N MET A 209 12.19 -9.56 -5.85
CA MET A 209 11.52 -8.29 -5.56
C MET A 209 11.75 -7.20 -6.62
N CYS A 210 12.18 -7.55 -7.82
CA CYS A 210 12.23 -6.61 -8.93
C CYS A 210 10.85 -6.50 -9.59
N PRO A 211 10.22 -5.31 -9.65
CA PRO A 211 8.89 -5.15 -10.24
C PRO A 211 8.87 -5.38 -11.75
N MET A 212 10.04 -5.28 -12.39
CA MET A 212 10.24 -5.50 -13.82
C MET A 212 10.89 -6.85 -14.08
N PHE A 213 10.09 -7.84 -14.44
CA PHE A 213 10.59 -9.15 -14.86
C PHE A 213 10.97 -9.14 -16.35
N SER A 214 12.16 -8.61 -16.66
CA SER A 214 12.72 -8.76 -18.00
C SER A 214 12.93 -10.25 -18.30
N ASN A 215 12.32 -10.78 -19.34
CA ASN A 215 12.33 -12.19 -19.72
C ASN A 215 11.41 -13.11 -18.89
N LEU A 216 10.31 -12.59 -18.37
CA LEU A 216 9.30 -13.41 -17.67
C LEU A 216 8.92 -14.67 -18.46
N ASP A 217 8.81 -14.59 -19.80
CA ASP A 217 8.46 -15.71 -20.68
C ASP A 217 9.45 -16.87 -20.67
N LYS A 218 10.69 -16.63 -20.25
CA LYS A 218 11.78 -17.62 -20.26
C LYS A 218 12.15 -18.15 -18.90
N ILE A 219 11.50 -17.68 -17.85
CA ILE A 219 11.84 -18.05 -16.49
C ILE A 219 11.64 -19.55 -16.27
N THR A 220 12.62 -20.19 -15.66
CA THR A 220 12.59 -21.60 -15.30
C THR A 220 12.31 -21.80 -13.81
N MET A 221 12.06 -23.05 -13.38
CA MET A 221 11.94 -23.36 -11.94
C MET A 221 13.26 -23.12 -11.20
N ASP A 222 14.39 -23.38 -11.85
CA ASP A 222 15.71 -23.18 -11.24
C ASP A 222 15.97 -21.66 -11.04
N ASP A 223 15.58 -20.83 -11.99
CA ASP A 223 15.66 -19.38 -11.82
C ASP A 223 14.81 -18.92 -10.64
N PHE A 224 13.55 -19.38 -10.55
CA PHE A 224 12.68 -19.06 -9.42
C PHE A 224 13.28 -19.51 -8.08
N ILE A 225 13.81 -20.72 -8.00
CA ILE A 225 14.45 -21.25 -6.77
C ILE A 225 15.64 -20.37 -6.38
N ASN A 226 16.50 -20.02 -7.32
CA ASN A 226 17.66 -19.17 -7.05
C ASN A 226 17.23 -17.78 -6.56
N MET A 227 16.22 -17.16 -7.21
CA MET A 227 15.68 -15.86 -6.80
C MET A 227 15.07 -15.88 -5.40
N SER A 228 14.33 -16.94 -5.05
CA SER A 228 13.71 -17.07 -3.74
C SER A 228 14.75 -17.33 -2.65
N HIS A 229 15.76 -18.14 -2.92
CA HIS A 229 16.87 -18.38 -1.99
C HIS A 229 17.68 -17.10 -1.77
N ASP A 230 18.04 -16.35 -2.84
CA ASP A 230 18.73 -15.05 -2.70
C ASP A 230 17.95 -14.09 -1.79
N LEU A 231 16.63 -14.03 -1.93
CA LEU A 231 15.79 -13.20 -1.05
C LEU A 231 15.87 -13.69 0.41
N PHE A 232 15.67 -14.98 0.66
CA PHE A 232 15.55 -15.51 2.02
C PHE A 232 16.89 -15.56 2.77
N GLU A 233 18.00 -15.77 2.05
CA GLU A 233 19.34 -15.72 2.63
C GLU A 233 19.78 -14.30 3.02
N ASN A 234 19.22 -13.27 2.35
CA ASN A 234 19.58 -11.88 2.58
C ASN A 234 18.51 -11.09 3.37
N TYR A 235 17.43 -11.76 3.82
CA TYR A 235 16.38 -11.18 4.66
C TYR A 235 16.85 -11.09 6.11
#